data_55405636d176a2a5227316422cb7d616
#
_entry.id   55405636d176a2a5227316422cb7d616
#
_cell.length_a   1.000
_cell.length_b   1.000
_cell.length_c   1.000
_cell.angle_alpha   90.00
_cell.angle_beta   90.00
_cell.angle_gamma   90.00
#
_symmetry.space_group_name_H-M   'P 1'
#
loop_
_entity.id
_entity.type
_entity.pdbx_description
1 polymer ?
#
loop_
_entity_poly.entity_id
_entity_poly.type
_entity_poly.pdbx_seq_one_letter_code
_entity_poly.pdbx_strand_id
1 'polypeptide(L)'
;MPFAGELYMGHLRYSTTGKSGIAYVHPFLRRNNWKAKNLALCGNFSMINNEEVYNELIEKGQHPRRFADSYFLLEHMGHRLDREVERVFGIAELMGKKNREITEYIEENLDMANVLRTACPIWDGGYVIEGVTGSGEAFAIRDPWGVRTAFWYKNDE
;
A
#
# COMPACT_ATOMS: atom_id res chain seq x y z
N MET A 1 5.57 1.39 -26.38
CA MET A 1 5.71 2.82 -25.99
C MET A 1 5.98 2.87 -24.50
N PRO A 2 6.88 3.70 -24.00
CA PRO A 2 6.95 3.97 -22.57
C PRO A 2 5.61 4.58 -22.13
N PHE A 3 5.15 4.21 -20.92
CA PHE A 3 3.86 4.66 -20.37
C PHE A 3 2.60 4.16 -21.10
N ALA A 4 2.64 3.03 -21.79
CA ALA A 4 1.45 2.37 -22.30
C ALA A 4 0.95 1.37 -21.25
N GLY A 5 0.04 1.79 -20.38
CA GLY A 5 -0.58 0.98 -19.32
C GLY A 5 -2.07 1.26 -19.23
N GLU A 6 -2.80 0.39 -18.56
CA GLU A 6 -4.24 0.53 -18.28
C GLU A 6 -4.48 1.32 -16.99
N LEU A 7 -3.49 1.38 -16.10
CA LEU A 7 -3.55 2.07 -14.83
C LEU A 7 -2.31 2.93 -14.65
N TYR A 8 -2.51 4.18 -14.26
CA TYR A 8 -1.45 5.15 -14.05
C TYR A 8 -1.54 5.73 -12.64
N MET A 9 -0.39 5.81 -11.98
CA MET A 9 -0.22 6.53 -10.71
C MET A 9 0.86 7.59 -10.90
N GLY A 10 0.56 8.82 -10.52
CA GLY A 10 1.50 9.93 -10.59
C GLY A 10 1.45 10.81 -9.35
N HIS A 11 2.58 11.41 -9.00
CA HIS A 11 2.66 12.33 -7.86
C HIS A 11 3.53 13.54 -8.19
N LEU A 12 2.99 14.72 -7.95
CA LEU A 12 3.71 15.98 -8.06
C LEU A 12 4.13 16.42 -6.66
N ARG A 13 5.44 16.41 -6.39
CA ARG A 13 5.99 16.78 -5.09
C ARG A 13 6.77 18.09 -5.17
N TYR A 14 6.53 18.97 -4.20
CA TYR A 14 7.41 20.07 -3.87
C TYR A 14 7.95 19.88 -2.43
N SER A 15 9.22 20.28 -2.24
CA SER A 15 9.87 20.14 -0.92
C SER A 15 9.48 21.33 -0.04
N THR A 16 8.93 21.03 1.15
CA THR A 16 8.64 22.06 2.18
C THR A 16 9.70 22.02 3.29
N THR A 17 9.57 21.10 4.23
CA THR A 17 10.41 21.04 5.44
C THR A 17 11.08 19.68 5.67
N GLY A 18 10.85 18.71 4.79
CA GLY A 18 11.35 17.35 4.93
C GLY A 18 12.69 17.10 4.26
N LYS A 19 13.23 15.89 4.44
CA LYS A 19 14.42 15.42 3.74
C LYS A 19 14.18 15.44 2.24
N SER A 20 15.15 15.97 1.47
CA SER A 20 15.13 16.02 0.02
C SER A 20 16.01 14.91 -0.58
N GLY A 21 15.75 14.57 -1.84
CA GLY A 21 16.51 13.59 -2.61
C GLY A 21 15.61 12.50 -3.22
N ILE A 22 16.14 11.79 -4.20
CA ILE A 22 15.41 10.80 -5.00
C ILE A 22 14.80 9.67 -4.14
N ALA A 23 15.41 9.37 -3.01
CA ALA A 23 14.92 8.35 -2.07
C ALA A 23 13.59 8.73 -1.38
N TYR A 24 13.16 9.99 -1.49
CA TYR A 24 11.93 10.51 -0.89
C TYR A 24 10.90 10.93 -1.95
N VAL A 25 11.15 10.58 -3.21
CA VAL A 25 10.23 10.84 -4.32
C VAL A 25 9.17 9.75 -4.39
N HIS A 26 7.92 10.13 -4.57
CA HIS A 26 6.81 9.22 -4.79
C HIS A 26 6.74 8.78 -6.27
N PRO A 27 6.16 7.62 -6.58
CA PRO A 27 5.61 6.63 -5.63
C PRO A 27 6.71 5.83 -4.93
N PHE A 28 6.45 5.42 -3.69
CA PHE A 28 7.28 4.46 -2.97
C PHE A 28 6.92 3.04 -3.40
N LEU A 29 7.94 2.19 -3.59
CA LEU A 29 7.77 0.84 -4.08
C LEU A 29 8.24 -0.18 -3.04
N ARG A 30 7.35 -1.08 -2.68
CA ARG A 30 7.67 -2.33 -2.00
C ARG A 30 7.69 -3.45 -3.02
N ARG A 31 8.84 -4.11 -3.16
CA ARG A 31 9.05 -5.17 -4.14
C ARG A 31 9.12 -6.53 -3.47
N ASN A 32 8.47 -7.51 -4.08
CA ASN A 32 8.45 -8.89 -3.66
C ASN A 32 8.48 -9.81 -4.89
N ASN A 33 8.96 -11.04 -4.74
CA ASN A 33 8.93 -12.05 -5.80
C ASN A 33 7.51 -12.53 -6.12
N TRP A 34 6.59 -12.41 -5.16
CA TRP A 34 5.17 -12.63 -5.38
C TRP A 34 4.54 -11.38 -5.95
N LYS A 35 3.93 -11.50 -7.14
CA LYS A 35 3.31 -10.37 -7.83
C LYS A 35 2.31 -9.64 -6.94
N ALA A 36 1.40 -10.37 -6.29
CA ALA A 36 0.37 -9.81 -5.41
C ALA A 36 0.91 -9.09 -4.16
N LYS A 37 2.14 -9.37 -3.74
CA LYS A 37 2.80 -8.71 -2.59
C LYS A 37 3.55 -7.43 -2.97
N ASN A 38 3.59 -7.06 -4.24
CA ASN A 38 4.15 -5.78 -4.66
C ASN A 38 3.15 -4.66 -4.37
N LEU A 39 3.65 -3.53 -3.93
CA LEU A 39 2.83 -2.37 -3.56
C LEU A 39 3.53 -1.08 -3.96
N ALA A 40 2.81 -0.21 -4.63
CA ALA A 40 3.22 1.16 -4.88
C ALA A 40 2.29 2.11 -4.10
N LEU A 41 2.85 3.10 -3.42
CA LEU A 41 2.10 4.13 -2.69
C LEU A 41 2.57 5.53 -3.08
N CYS A 42 1.63 6.42 -3.24
CA CYS A 42 1.89 7.86 -3.23
C CYS A 42 0.82 8.58 -2.38
N GLY A 43 1.07 9.82 -2.03
CA GLY A 43 0.09 10.58 -1.28
C GLY A 43 0.65 11.84 -0.62
N ASN A 44 -0.25 12.56 0.00
CA ASN A 44 0.05 13.68 0.87
C ASN A 44 -0.33 13.32 2.30
N PHE A 45 0.66 13.15 3.16
CA PHE A 45 0.44 12.69 4.52
C PHE A 45 1.43 13.30 5.50
N SER A 46 0.95 13.49 6.73
CA SER A 46 1.71 13.92 7.89
C SER A 46 1.19 13.15 9.09
N MET A 47 1.93 12.12 9.48
CA MET A 47 1.58 11.26 10.59
C MET A 47 2.08 11.86 11.89
N ILE A 48 1.28 11.76 12.96
CA ILE A 48 1.66 12.24 14.29
C ILE A 48 2.11 11.10 15.22
N ASN A 49 1.78 9.87 14.90
CA ASN A 49 2.09 8.69 15.71
C ASN A 49 3.10 7.75 15.04
N ASN A 50 4.09 8.27 14.37
CA ASN A 50 5.12 7.49 13.66
C ASN A 50 5.82 6.44 14.53
N GLU A 51 6.12 6.77 15.79
CA GLU A 51 6.78 5.85 16.72
C GLU A 51 5.90 4.65 17.06
N GLU A 52 4.60 4.86 17.22
CA GLU A 52 3.65 3.79 17.51
C GLU A 52 3.56 2.80 16.32
N VAL A 53 3.42 3.31 15.10
CA VAL A 53 3.41 2.49 13.88
C VAL A 53 4.73 1.76 13.69
N TYR A 54 5.85 2.41 13.97
CA TYR A 54 7.18 1.81 13.93
C TYR A 54 7.31 0.66 14.94
N ASN A 55 6.92 0.88 16.18
CA ASN A 55 7.00 -0.11 17.24
C ASN A 55 6.12 -1.33 16.93
N GLU A 56 4.92 -1.13 16.38
CA GLU A 56 4.06 -2.25 15.93
C GLU A 56 4.76 -3.11 14.86
N LEU A 57 5.48 -2.48 13.94
CA LEU A 57 6.27 -3.23 12.93
C LEU A 57 7.38 -4.05 13.57
N ILE A 58 8.12 -3.48 14.52
CA ILE A 58 9.20 -4.17 15.25
C ILE A 58 8.65 -5.35 16.06
N GLU A 59 7.55 -5.16 16.78
CA GLU A 59 6.87 -6.23 17.55
C GLU A 59 6.44 -7.40 16.66
N LYS A 60 6.13 -7.13 15.39
CA LYS A 60 5.79 -8.14 14.37
C LYS A 60 7.02 -8.71 13.63
N GLY A 61 8.23 -8.39 14.09
CA GLY A 61 9.48 -8.88 13.50
C GLY A 61 9.92 -8.18 12.22
N GLN A 62 9.29 -7.04 11.90
CA GLN A 62 9.72 -6.21 10.78
C GLN A 62 10.85 -5.27 11.20
N HIS A 63 11.71 -4.91 10.25
CA HIS A 63 12.81 -3.97 10.51
C HIS A 63 12.85 -2.91 9.40
N PRO A 64 12.01 -1.85 9.49
CA PRO A 64 12.01 -0.78 8.51
C PRO A 64 13.40 -0.14 8.40
N ARG A 65 13.92 -0.07 7.19
CA ARG A 65 15.31 0.37 6.94
C ARG A 65 15.51 1.88 7.07
N ARG A 66 14.43 2.66 7.06
CA ARG A 66 14.48 4.12 7.10
C ARG A 66 13.39 4.66 8.01
N PHE A 67 13.74 5.66 8.78
CA PHE A 67 12.80 6.38 9.64
C PHE A 67 12.19 7.56 8.85
N ALA A 68 11.07 7.30 8.17
CA ALA A 68 10.26 8.31 7.50
C ALA A 68 8.82 7.81 7.37
N ASP A 69 7.84 8.68 7.49
CA ASP A 69 6.39 8.39 7.44
C ASP A 69 6.03 7.47 6.26
N SER A 70 6.52 7.83 5.09
CA SER A 70 6.26 7.09 3.84
C SER A 70 6.72 5.63 3.88
N TYR A 71 7.86 5.37 4.52
CA TYR A 71 8.37 4.01 4.66
C TYR A 71 7.60 3.20 5.69
N PHE A 72 7.18 3.82 6.79
CA PHE A 72 6.35 3.12 7.78
C PHE A 72 5.00 2.74 7.22
N LEU A 73 4.34 3.67 6.54
CA LEU A 73 3.06 3.41 5.90
C LEU A 73 3.17 2.31 4.83
N LEU A 74 4.23 2.37 4.00
CA LEU A 74 4.49 1.35 2.98
C LEU A 74 4.70 -0.03 3.59
N GLU A 75 5.57 -0.15 4.60
CA GLU A 75 5.89 -1.44 5.23
C GLU A 75 4.72 -1.94 6.09
N HIS A 76 4.03 -1.05 6.79
CA HIS A 76 2.86 -1.43 7.59
C HIS A 76 1.73 -1.97 6.71
N MET A 77 1.39 -1.26 5.64
CA MET A 77 0.40 -1.74 4.67
C MET A 77 0.87 -3.01 3.94
N GLY A 78 2.15 -3.05 3.56
CA GLY A 78 2.76 -4.21 2.93
C GLY A 78 2.72 -5.46 3.81
N HIS A 79 2.91 -5.31 5.12
CA HIS A 79 2.75 -6.42 6.07
C HIS A 79 1.30 -6.95 6.10
N ARG A 80 0.31 -6.07 6.08
CA ARG A 80 -1.11 -6.48 6.01
C ARG A 80 -1.45 -7.14 4.67
N LEU A 81 -0.89 -6.61 3.60
CA LEU A 81 -1.01 -7.23 2.26
C LEU A 81 -0.39 -8.64 2.23
N ASP A 82 0.78 -8.83 2.83
CA ASP A 82 1.40 -10.16 2.94
C ASP A 82 0.47 -11.15 3.64
N ARG A 83 -0.14 -10.74 4.76
CA ARG A 83 -1.07 -11.58 5.52
C ARG A 83 -2.33 -11.93 4.74
N GLU A 84 -2.86 -10.98 3.99
CA GLU A 84 -4.02 -11.21 3.14
C GLU A 84 -3.69 -12.19 2.00
N VAL A 85 -2.55 -12.01 1.34
CA VAL A 85 -2.07 -12.94 0.31
C VAL A 85 -1.86 -14.35 0.89
N GLU A 86 -1.26 -14.48 2.08
CA GLU A 86 -1.07 -15.77 2.76
C GLU A 86 -2.41 -16.43 3.12
N ARG A 87 -3.39 -15.65 3.55
CA ARG A 87 -4.75 -16.15 3.82
C ARG A 87 -5.40 -16.75 2.57
N VAL A 88 -5.36 -16.01 1.47
CA VAL A 88 -5.94 -16.46 0.19
C VAL A 88 -5.17 -17.65 -0.38
N PHE A 89 -3.83 -17.64 -0.26
CA PHE A 89 -2.97 -18.76 -0.62
C PHE A 89 -3.38 -20.05 0.11
N GLY A 90 -3.55 -19.98 1.44
CA GLY A 90 -3.98 -21.15 2.23
C GLY A 90 -5.34 -21.70 1.79
N ILE A 91 -6.29 -20.83 1.40
CA ILE A 91 -7.57 -21.26 0.85
C ILE A 91 -7.38 -21.98 -0.50
N ALA A 92 -6.54 -21.43 -1.38
CA ALA A 92 -6.24 -22.03 -2.67
C ALA A 92 -5.61 -23.44 -2.54
N GLU A 93 -4.69 -23.60 -1.56
CA GLU A 93 -4.10 -24.92 -1.26
C GLU A 93 -5.14 -25.93 -0.77
N LEU A 94 -6.04 -25.52 0.15
CA LEU A 94 -7.12 -26.36 0.63
C LEU A 94 -8.09 -26.80 -0.50
N MET A 95 -8.25 -25.97 -1.51
CA MET A 95 -9.01 -26.29 -2.73
C MET A 95 -8.25 -27.18 -3.71
N GLY A 96 -7.01 -27.55 -3.41
CA GLY A 96 -6.17 -28.40 -4.25
C GLY A 96 -5.56 -27.69 -5.47
N LYS A 97 -5.62 -26.35 -5.52
CA LYS A 97 -4.99 -25.56 -6.59
C LYS A 97 -3.47 -25.70 -6.55
N LYS A 98 -2.82 -25.59 -7.71
CA LYS A 98 -1.37 -25.75 -7.84
C LYS A 98 -0.77 -24.75 -8.83
N ASN A 99 0.49 -24.40 -8.61
CA ASN A 99 1.28 -23.60 -9.54
C ASN A 99 0.57 -22.28 -9.92
N ARG A 100 0.30 -22.10 -11.20
CA ARG A 100 -0.29 -20.91 -11.77
C ARG A 100 -1.73 -20.65 -11.29
N GLU A 101 -2.50 -21.71 -11.06
CA GLU A 101 -3.87 -21.61 -10.53
C GLU A 101 -3.93 -20.93 -9.16
N ILE A 102 -2.88 -21.09 -8.33
CA ILE A 102 -2.77 -20.38 -7.03
C ILE A 102 -2.61 -18.88 -7.28
N THR A 103 -1.74 -18.50 -8.22
CA THR A 103 -1.52 -17.08 -8.53
C THR A 103 -2.79 -16.42 -9.05
N GLU A 104 -3.47 -17.06 -9.99
CA GLU A 104 -4.74 -16.58 -10.56
C GLU A 104 -5.81 -16.47 -9.46
N TYR A 105 -5.93 -17.47 -8.59
CA TYR A 105 -6.86 -17.43 -7.47
C TYR A 105 -6.57 -16.29 -6.49
N ILE A 106 -5.30 -16.02 -6.18
CA ILE A 106 -4.93 -14.89 -5.32
C ILE A 106 -5.31 -13.56 -5.98
N GLU A 107 -5.02 -13.39 -7.27
CA GLU A 107 -5.36 -12.18 -8.01
C GLU A 107 -6.86 -11.91 -8.06
N GLU A 108 -7.68 -12.95 -8.15
CA GLU A 108 -9.14 -12.85 -8.18
C GLU A 108 -9.80 -12.66 -6.81
N ASN A 109 -9.14 -13.08 -5.72
CA ASN A 109 -9.75 -13.17 -4.39
C ASN A 109 -9.04 -12.34 -3.31
N LEU A 110 -8.08 -11.51 -3.70
CA LEU A 110 -7.42 -10.57 -2.80
C LEU A 110 -8.42 -9.51 -2.32
N ASP A 111 -8.66 -9.43 -1.00
CA ASP A 111 -9.53 -8.41 -0.41
C ASP A 111 -8.72 -7.19 0.04
N MET A 112 -8.51 -6.23 -0.86
CA MET A 112 -7.81 -5.00 -0.53
C MET A 112 -8.55 -4.16 0.53
N ALA A 113 -9.87 -4.25 0.59
CA ALA A 113 -10.64 -3.58 1.63
C ALA A 113 -10.34 -4.18 3.03
N ASN A 114 -10.08 -5.48 3.13
CA ASN A 114 -9.62 -6.11 4.37
C ASN A 114 -8.22 -5.64 4.75
N VAL A 115 -7.31 -5.51 3.79
CA VAL A 115 -5.96 -4.95 4.03
C VAL A 115 -6.08 -3.55 4.62
N LEU A 116 -6.90 -2.68 4.04
CA LEU A 116 -7.10 -1.30 4.51
C LEU A 116 -7.76 -1.26 5.90
N ARG A 117 -8.82 -2.04 6.12
CA ARG A 117 -9.49 -2.13 7.44
C ARG A 117 -8.58 -2.59 8.56
N THR A 118 -7.56 -3.37 8.26
CA THR A 118 -6.60 -3.86 9.25
C THR A 118 -5.35 -2.98 9.38
N ALA A 119 -5.02 -2.18 8.39
CA ALA A 119 -3.90 -1.25 8.42
C ALA A 119 -4.26 0.11 9.03
N CYS A 120 -5.34 0.73 8.54
CA CYS A 120 -5.64 2.14 8.85
C CYS A 120 -6.00 2.46 10.30
N PRO A 121 -6.57 1.56 11.13
CA PRO A 121 -7.01 1.92 12.48
C PRO A 121 -5.93 2.47 13.42
N ILE A 122 -4.68 2.09 13.22
CA ILE A 122 -3.56 2.61 14.03
C ILE A 122 -3.07 3.97 13.54
N TRP A 123 -3.40 4.37 12.32
CA TRP A 123 -2.84 5.57 11.71
C TRP A 123 -3.51 6.83 12.25
N ASP A 124 -2.72 7.73 12.80
CA ASP A 124 -3.16 9.04 13.27
C ASP A 124 -2.39 10.16 12.54
N GLY A 125 -3.15 11.15 12.06
CA GLY A 125 -2.64 12.26 11.28
C GLY A 125 -3.55 12.64 10.11
N GLY A 126 -3.11 13.61 9.31
CA GLY A 126 -3.80 14.01 8.10
C GLY A 126 -3.20 13.32 6.87
N TYR A 127 -3.99 12.56 6.12
CA TYR A 127 -3.50 11.85 4.95
C TYR A 127 -4.53 11.67 3.83
N VAL A 128 -4.02 11.70 2.61
CA VAL A 128 -4.62 11.10 1.41
C VAL A 128 -3.55 10.24 0.76
N ILE A 129 -3.85 8.97 0.60
CA ILE A 129 -2.90 7.96 0.08
C ILE A 129 -3.58 7.22 -1.05
N GLU A 130 -2.85 7.07 -2.14
CA GLU A 130 -3.22 6.26 -3.29
C GLU A 130 -2.25 5.09 -3.39
N GLY A 131 -2.76 3.94 -3.77
CA GLY A 131 -1.94 2.74 -3.90
C GLY A 131 -2.38 1.83 -5.03
N VAL A 132 -1.41 1.05 -5.49
CA VAL A 132 -1.61 0.01 -6.52
C VAL A 132 -0.84 -1.22 -6.10
N THR A 133 -1.49 -2.38 -6.16
CA THR A 133 -0.83 -3.67 -5.96
C THR A 133 -0.22 -4.19 -7.26
N GLY A 134 0.66 -5.17 -7.17
CA GLY A 134 1.20 -5.84 -8.35
C GLY A 134 0.16 -6.67 -9.12
N SER A 135 -0.98 -6.99 -8.51
CA SER A 135 -2.11 -7.68 -9.14
C SER A 135 -3.06 -6.73 -9.88
N GLY A 136 -2.88 -5.41 -9.70
CA GLY A 136 -3.66 -4.40 -10.41
C GLY A 136 -4.79 -3.78 -9.60
N GLU A 137 -5.00 -4.16 -8.33
CA GLU A 137 -5.93 -3.45 -7.47
C GLU A 137 -5.41 -2.04 -7.20
N ALA A 138 -6.28 -1.07 -7.39
CA ALA A 138 -6.03 0.32 -7.04
C ALA A 138 -6.96 0.77 -5.91
N PHE A 139 -6.45 1.64 -5.05
CA PHE A 139 -7.23 2.21 -3.96
C PHE A 139 -6.83 3.65 -3.69
N ALA A 140 -7.75 4.39 -3.11
CA ALA A 140 -7.51 5.70 -2.52
C ALA A 140 -8.13 5.74 -1.13
N ILE A 141 -7.40 6.26 -0.17
CA ILE A 141 -7.86 6.42 1.21
C ILE A 141 -7.59 7.83 1.70
N ARG A 142 -8.44 8.29 2.59
CA ARG A 142 -8.34 9.59 3.23
C ARG A 142 -8.45 9.43 4.74
N ASP A 143 -7.79 10.28 5.49
CA ASP A 143 -7.91 10.33 6.94
C ASP A 143 -9.39 10.52 7.37
N PRO A 144 -9.81 9.92 8.51
CA PRO A 144 -11.21 9.96 8.95
C PRO A 144 -11.70 11.36 9.31
N TRP A 145 -10.80 12.29 9.60
CA TRP A 145 -11.12 13.68 9.94
C TRP A 145 -11.21 14.58 8.71
N GLY A 146 -10.76 14.09 7.56
CA GLY A 146 -10.80 14.85 6.31
C GLY A 146 -9.83 16.03 6.29
N VAL A 147 -8.71 15.95 7.00
CA VAL A 147 -7.68 17.01 7.05
C VAL A 147 -7.08 17.28 5.68
N ARG A 148 -6.86 16.23 4.89
CA ARG A 148 -6.37 16.37 3.51
C ARG A 148 -7.51 16.31 2.52
N THR A 149 -7.41 17.08 1.45
CA THR A 149 -8.42 17.14 0.38
C THR A 149 -8.23 15.96 -0.58
N ALA A 150 -9.34 15.30 -0.95
CA ALA A 150 -9.37 14.29 -2.00
C ALA A 150 -10.55 14.58 -2.95
N PHE A 151 -10.33 14.35 -4.24
CA PHE A 151 -11.36 14.45 -5.26
C PHE A 151 -11.47 13.12 -6.00
N TRP A 152 -12.69 12.73 -6.26
CA TRP A 152 -13.02 11.56 -7.06
C TRP A 152 -13.79 11.97 -8.29
N TYR A 153 -13.42 11.43 -9.42
CA TYR A 153 -14.13 11.60 -10.67
C TYR A 153 -14.28 10.26 -11.39
N LYS A 154 -15.43 9.98 -11.91
CA LYS A 154 -15.73 8.84 -12.78
C LYS A 154 -16.58 9.34 -13.95
N ASN A 155 -16.21 8.96 -15.17
CA ASN A 155 -17.07 9.07 -16.34
C ASN A 155 -17.72 7.72 -16.67
N ASP A 156 -18.73 7.72 -17.49
CA ASP A 156 -19.50 6.52 -17.87
C ASP A 156 -19.00 5.89 -19.18
N GLU A 157 -17.76 6.22 -19.61
CA GLU A 157 -17.12 5.66 -20.81
C GLU A 157 -16.34 4.37 -20.49
#